data_d5df5838ba0f2817ee41b0ee1948d05c
#
_entry.id   d5df5838ba0f2817ee41b0ee1948d05c
#
_cell.length_a   1.000
_cell.length_b   1.000
_cell.length_c   1.000
_cell.angle_alpha   90.00
_cell.angle_beta   90.00
_cell.angle_gamma   90.00
#
_symmetry.space_group_name_H-M   'P 1'
#
loop_
_entity.id
_entity.type
_entity.pdbx_description
1 polymer ?
#
loop_
_entity_poly.entity_id
_entity_poly.type
_entity_poly.pdbx_seq_one_letter_code
_entity_poly.pdbx_strand_id
1 'polypeptide(L)' 'MNIETDVLIETYQTLKQYIPAKDRQEASDTLMSYLSDVLSDEQLTEFKSTDSYTKRSYDEYAGEMELDEFD' A
#
# COMPACT_ATOMS: atom_id res chain seq x y z
N MET A 1 8.24 -11.09 12.06
CA MET A 1 9.32 -10.22 11.62
C MET A 1 8.86 -8.78 11.64
N ASN A 2 9.73 -7.92 12.15
CA ASN A 2 9.41 -6.50 12.22
C ASN A 2 10.18 -5.73 11.19
N ILE A 3 9.47 -4.95 10.39
CA ILE A 3 10.14 -4.07 9.46
C ILE A 3 9.66 -2.68 9.78
N GLU A 4 10.57 -1.74 9.78
CA GLU A 4 10.20 -0.35 10.07
C GLU A 4 9.49 0.25 8.87
N THR A 5 8.42 0.93 9.12
CA THR A 5 7.63 1.52 8.05
C THR A 5 8.44 2.50 7.23
N ASP A 6 9.32 3.26 7.88
CA ASP A 6 10.18 4.21 7.16
C ASP A 6 11.04 3.53 6.12
N VAL A 7 11.62 2.39 6.48
CA VAL A 7 12.47 1.65 5.56
C VAL A 7 11.64 1.13 4.39
N LEU A 8 10.45 0.64 4.70
CA LEU A 8 9.56 0.13 3.68
C LEU A 8 9.16 1.23 2.71
N ILE A 9 8.81 2.39 3.23
CA ILE A 9 8.40 3.52 2.39
C ILE A 9 9.55 3.95 1.49
N GLU A 10 10.75 4.04 2.04
CA GLU A 10 11.91 4.41 1.24
C GLU A 10 12.20 3.37 0.16
N THR A 11 12.08 2.10 0.50
CA THR A 11 12.29 1.04 -0.46
C THR A 11 11.27 1.15 -1.61
N TYR A 12 10.03 1.35 -1.25
CA TYR A 12 8.98 1.49 -2.25
C TYR A 12 9.25 2.69 -3.16
N GLN A 13 9.58 3.84 -2.56
CA GLN A 13 9.80 5.04 -3.35
C GLN A 13 11.01 4.89 -4.28
N THR A 14 12.03 4.20 -3.82
CA THR A 14 13.20 3.96 -4.64
C THR A 14 12.85 3.10 -5.85
N LEU A 15 12.12 2.03 -5.63
CA LEU A 15 11.76 1.12 -6.70
C LEU A 15 10.74 1.71 -7.65
N LYS A 16 9.88 2.57 -7.12
CA LYS A 16 8.83 3.19 -7.93
C LYS A 16 9.39 3.96 -9.11
N GLN A 17 10.56 4.55 -8.95
CA GLN A 17 11.20 5.31 -10.02
C GLN A 17 11.49 4.45 -11.23
N TYR A 18 11.67 3.16 -11.01
CA TYR A 18 12.02 2.24 -12.08
C TYR A 18 10.79 1.53 -12.66
N ILE A 19 9.61 1.83 -12.15
CA ILE A 19 8.37 1.24 -12.64
C ILE A 19 7.67 2.25 -13.53
N PRO A 20 7.34 1.88 -14.77
CA PRO A 20 6.61 2.81 -15.65
C PRO A 20 5.33 3.27 -15.00
N ALA A 21 4.96 4.52 -15.25
CA ALA A 21 3.78 5.11 -14.61
C ALA A 21 2.54 4.25 -14.80
N LYS A 22 2.38 3.65 -15.96
CA LYS A 22 1.20 2.86 -16.27
C LYS A 22 1.11 1.58 -15.44
N ASP A 23 2.25 1.12 -14.89
CA ASP A 23 2.28 -0.10 -14.11
C ASP A 23 2.32 0.15 -12.62
N ARG A 24 2.41 1.41 -12.21
CA ARG A 24 2.60 1.72 -10.79
C ARG A 24 1.41 1.33 -9.94
N GLN A 25 0.20 1.50 -10.46
CA GLN A 25 -0.97 1.15 -9.69
C GLN A 25 -1.05 -0.36 -9.47
N GLU A 26 -0.75 -1.11 -10.49
CA GLU A 26 -0.75 -2.57 -10.37
C GLU A 26 0.32 -3.04 -9.40
N ALA A 27 1.50 -2.45 -9.48
CA ALA A 27 2.59 -2.79 -8.58
C ALA A 27 2.20 -2.48 -7.12
N SER A 28 1.57 -1.33 -6.92
CA SER A 28 1.14 -0.93 -5.59
C SER A 28 0.05 -1.87 -5.06
N ASP A 29 -0.88 -2.26 -5.91
CA ASP A 29 -1.94 -3.19 -5.52
C ASP A 29 -1.36 -4.53 -5.09
N THR A 30 -0.41 -5.04 -5.86
CA THR A 30 0.23 -6.31 -5.55
C THR A 30 0.99 -6.20 -4.22
N LEU A 31 1.72 -5.12 -4.06
CA LEU A 31 2.49 -4.90 -2.84
C LEU A 31 1.58 -4.80 -1.63
N MET A 32 0.49 -4.07 -1.76
CA MET A 32 -0.46 -3.91 -0.66
C MET A 32 -1.02 -5.27 -0.25
N SER A 33 -1.26 -6.13 -1.21
CA SER A 33 -1.77 -7.47 -0.94
C SER A 33 -0.80 -8.27 -0.06
N TYR A 34 0.50 -8.13 -0.31
CA TYR A 34 1.48 -8.79 0.54
C TYR A 34 1.60 -8.12 1.90
N LEU A 35 1.62 -6.80 1.90
CA LEU A 35 1.86 -6.07 3.13
C LEU A 35 0.70 -6.19 4.11
N SER A 36 -0.50 -6.40 3.60
CA SER A 36 -1.65 -6.56 4.48
C SER A 36 -1.51 -7.78 5.39
N ASP A 37 -0.67 -8.73 5.00
CA ASP A 37 -0.45 -9.92 5.81
C ASP A 37 0.66 -9.76 6.83
N VAL A 38 1.56 -8.80 6.63
CA VAL A 38 2.72 -8.66 7.50
C VAL A 38 2.74 -7.38 8.31
N LEU A 39 2.04 -6.35 7.88
CA LEU A 39 2.02 -5.08 8.59
C LEU A 39 0.78 -4.96 9.47
N SER A 40 0.94 -4.23 10.57
CA SER A 40 -0.20 -3.90 11.39
C SER A 40 -1.03 -2.83 10.69
N ASP A 41 -2.25 -2.60 11.18
CA ASP A 41 -3.11 -1.57 10.61
C ASP A 41 -2.47 -0.20 10.68
N GLU A 42 -1.75 0.04 11.75
CA GLU A 42 -1.05 1.30 11.93
C GLU A 42 0.01 1.50 10.85
N GLN A 43 0.77 0.45 10.58
CA GLN A 43 1.82 0.51 9.58
C GLN A 43 1.25 0.64 8.18
N LEU A 44 0.14 -0.04 7.91
CA LEU A 44 -0.53 0.09 6.63
C LEU A 44 -1.03 1.50 6.41
N THR A 45 -1.56 2.12 7.46
CA THR A 45 -2.04 3.48 7.39
C THR A 45 -0.91 4.45 7.07
N GLU A 46 0.26 4.21 7.66
CA GLU A 46 1.42 5.03 7.35
C GLU A 46 1.89 4.82 5.92
N PHE A 47 1.89 3.58 5.49
CA PHE A 47 2.36 3.26 4.15
C PHE A 47 1.44 3.87 3.09
N LYS A 48 0.14 3.85 3.32
CA LYS A 48 -0.80 4.38 2.34
C LYS A 48 -0.65 5.87 2.10
N SER A 49 -0.06 6.58 3.06
CA SER A 49 0.13 8.02 2.90
C SER A 49 1.34 8.37 2.06
N THR A 50 2.05 7.37 1.54
CA THR A 50 3.25 7.62 0.73
C THR A 50 2.91 8.37 -0.55
N ASP A 51 1.92 7.92 -1.29
CA ASP A 51 1.50 8.61 -2.52
C ASP A 51 0.09 8.18 -2.88
N SER A 52 -0.39 8.65 -4.03
CA SER A 52 -1.76 8.38 -4.46
C SER A 52 -1.97 6.91 -4.85
N TYR A 53 -0.91 6.25 -5.32
CA TYR A 53 -1.03 4.84 -5.70
C TYR A 53 -1.26 3.96 -4.48
N THR A 54 -0.46 4.18 -3.43
CA THR A 54 -0.60 3.38 -2.21
C THR A 54 -1.91 3.69 -1.51
N LYS A 55 -2.33 4.96 -1.55
CA LYS A 55 -3.59 5.33 -0.93
C LYS A 55 -4.75 4.63 -1.63
N ARG A 56 -4.73 4.60 -2.94
CA ARG A 56 -5.79 3.94 -3.70
C ARG A 56 -5.79 2.44 -3.46
N SER A 57 -4.61 1.83 -3.41
CA SER A 57 -4.51 0.40 -3.14
C SER A 57 -5.09 0.06 -1.78
N TYR A 58 -4.77 0.88 -0.79
CA TYR A 58 -5.28 0.65 0.56
C TYR A 58 -6.80 0.82 0.60
N ASP A 59 -7.30 1.86 -0.07
CA ASP A 59 -8.75 2.11 -0.08
C ASP A 59 -9.50 0.94 -0.70
N GLU A 60 -8.96 0.36 -1.76
CA GLU A 60 -9.58 -0.79 -2.39
C GLU A 60 -9.54 -2.02 -1.49
N TYR A 61 -8.40 -2.23 -0.84
CA TYR A 61 -8.26 -3.34 0.09
C TYR A 61 -9.23 -3.18 1.26
N ALA A 62 -9.28 -2.00 1.86
CA ALA A 62 -10.14 -1.76 3.01
C ALA A 62 -11.61 -1.80 2.59
N GLY A 63 -11.91 -1.31 1.41
CA GLY A 63 -13.27 -1.34 0.90
C GLY A 63 -13.79 -2.74 0.73
N GLU A 64 -12.93 -3.63 0.25
CA GLU A 64 -13.33 -5.02 0.10
C GLU A 64 -13.60 -5.66 1.45
N MET A 65 -12.81 -5.30 2.43
CA MET A 65 -12.97 -5.87 3.75
C MET A 65 -14.23 -5.36 4.43
N GLU A 66 -14.59 -4.13 4.15
CA GLU A 66 -15.66 -3.51 4.86
C GLU A 66 -16.96 -3.53 4.17
N LEU A 67 -17.07 -3.77 3.04
CA LEU A 67 -18.23 -3.90 2.36
C LEU A 67 -19.33 -3.13 2.81
N ASP A 68 -19.74 -2.66 3.23
CA ASP A 68 -20.86 -2.11 3.60
C ASP A 68 -21.12 -1.00 3.93
N GLU A 69 -21.00 -0.55 4.15
CA GLU A 69 -21.22 0.41 4.36
C GLU A 69 -21.78 1.26 3.92
N PHE A 70 -22.03 1.68 3.70
CA PHE A 70 -22.56 2.44 3.38
C PHE A 70 -23.26 2.83 3.16
N ASP A 71 -23.54 3.08 3.19
CA ASP A 71 -24.06 3.67 2.90
C ASP A 71 -24.33 4.11 2.69
#